data_f241235beeb34f27ffae22a013fe2623
#
_entry.id   f241235beeb34f27ffae22a013fe2623
#
_cell.length_a   1.000
_cell.length_b   1.000
_cell.length_c   1.000
_cell.angle_alpha   90.00
_cell.angle_beta   90.00
_cell.angle_gamma   90.00
#
_symmetry.space_group_name_H-M   'P 1'
#
loop_
_entity.id
_entity.type
_entity.pdbx_description
1 polymer ?
#
loop_
_entity_poly.entity_id
_entity_poly.type
_entity_poly.pdbx_seq_one_letter_code
_entity_poly.pdbx_strand_id
1 'polypeptide(L)'
;MDFINAFAVSLQAIGQGSGFSGFTSGNLIMILVGLLLLYLAFARDFEPLLLSPIAFGCILANVPFNGFEEPGVMSAIGMGIKYEIFPPLIFLGVGAMTDFGPLIARPSSLLMGAAAQFGVFVALLGAMMLGFNAQEAGSIGIIGGADGPTSIYLASKMAPHLLGAIAVAAYTYMALVPLIQPPVMKLLTSKREREVVMEQAREVTKFERIAFPIVSTIFISLLLPSITALLGMLMLGNLFRESGVTDRLSDTAQNALINTVTIFLALGTGLTMSAESFLVKETLMIIGLGLVAFIFGTAAGVVLGKVMCRATGWKINPLIGSAGVSAVPMAARVSQIVGIKAKPGNYLLMHAMGPNVAGVIGTAVAAGAMLAMLM
;
A
#
# COMPACT_ATOMS: atom_id res chain seq x y z
N MET A 1 34.66 38.94 32.05
CA MET A 1 33.21 38.61 32.02
C MET A 1 33.05 37.40 32.92
N ASP A 2 32.34 37.55 34.02
CA ASP A 2 32.30 36.54 35.08
C ASP A 2 31.69 35.22 34.60
N PHE A 3 32.26 34.12 35.07
CA PHE A 3 31.80 32.75 34.78
C PHE A 3 30.28 32.61 34.95
N ILE A 4 29.71 33.28 35.96
CA ILE A 4 28.26 33.30 36.23
C ILE A 4 27.48 33.92 35.05
N ASN A 5 27.94 35.02 34.47
CA ASN A 5 27.29 35.65 33.32
C ASN A 5 27.40 34.80 32.06
N ALA A 6 28.56 34.18 31.81
CA ALA A 6 28.75 33.27 30.70
C ALA A 6 27.84 32.01 30.83
N PHE A 7 27.72 31.49 32.03
CA PHE A 7 26.81 30.35 32.34
C PHE A 7 25.34 30.72 32.17
N ALA A 8 24.93 31.90 32.67
CA ALA A 8 23.56 32.40 32.51
C ALA A 8 23.18 32.61 31.03
N VAL A 9 24.10 33.19 30.24
CA VAL A 9 23.94 33.37 28.80
C VAL A 9 23.82 32.01 28.08
N SER A 10 24.66 31.03 28.47
CA SER A 10 24.59 29.68 27.92
C SER A 10 23.26 28.96 28.24
N LEU A 11 22.77 29.07 29.48
CA LEU A 11 21.48 28.55 29.89
C LEU A 11 20.32 29.19 29.13
N GLN A 12 20.39 30.52 28.94
CA GLN A 12 19.40 31.25 28.16
C GLN A 12 19.41 30.83 26.70
N ALA A 13 20.58 30.65 26.10
CA ALA A 13 20.75 30.18 24.74
C ALA A 13 20.18 28.74 24.56
N ILE A 14 20.45 27.83 25.52
CA ILE A 14 19.89 26.49 25.55
C ILE A 14 18.36 26.57 25.67
N GLY A 15 17.83 27.42 26.54
CA GLY A 15 16.37 27.58 26.71
C GLY A 15 15.69 28.09 25.44
N GLN A 16 16.29 29.10 24.79
CA GLN A 16 15.77 29.68 23.54
C GLN A 16 15.91 28.72 22.33
N GLY A 17 17.00 27.96 22.28
CA GLY A 17 17.24 26.96 21.23
C GLY A 17 16.56 25.60 21.50
N SER A 18 15.93 25.43 22.67
CA SER A 18 15.22 24.20 22.98
C SER A 18 13.89 24.10 22.23
N GLY A 19 13.51 22.90 21.81
CA GLY A 19 12.21 22.64 21.17
C GLY A 19 11.00 23.09 22.02
N PHE A 20 11.17 23.25 23.35
CA PHE A 20 10.10 23.76 24.22
C PHE A 20 9.71 25.21 23.93
N SER A 21 10.66 26.05 23.49
CA SER A 21 10.39 27.46 23.20
C SER A 21 9.55 27.66 21.92
N GLY A 22 9.62 26.71 20.97
CA GLY A 22 8.84 26.72 19.73
C GLY A 22 7.65 25.78 19.75
N PHE A 23 7.33 25.16 20.89
CA PHE A 23 6.31 24.12 20.97
C PHE A 23 4.89 24.67 20.86
N THR A 24 4.12 24.19 19.88
CA THR A 24 2.75 24.61 19.62
C THR A 24 1.73 23.53 19.98
N SER A 25 0.46 23.90 20.08
CA SER A 25 -0.64 22.91 20.22
C SER A 25 -0.71 21.93 19.05
N GLY A 26 -0.37 22.39 17.87
CA GLY A 26 -0.28 21.53 16.67
C GLY A 26 0.77 20.43 16.82
N ASN A 27 1.97 20.81 17.32
CA ASN A 27 3.03 19.83 17.59
C ASN A 27 2.59 18.79 18.62
N LEU A 28 1.91 19.22 19.70
CA LEU A 28 1.39 18.30 20.72
C LEU A 28 0.38 17.31 20.12
N ILE A 29 -0.57 17.81 19.33
CA ILE A 29 -1.59 16.94 18.68
C ILE A 29 -0.92 15.92 17.77
N MET A 30 0.07 16.34 16.95
CA MET A 30 0.74 15.43 16.03
C MET A 30 1.64 14.40 16.75
N ILE A 31 2.28 14.79 17.85
CA ILE A 31 2.99 13.83 18.71
C ILE A 31 2.00 12.80 19.30
N LEU A 32 0.82 13.24 19.75
CA LEU A 32 -0.23 12.32 20.22
C LEU A 32 -0.75 11.42 19.10
N VAL A 33 -0.88 11.94 17.87
CA VAL A 33 -1.20 11.12 16.67
C VAL A 33 -0.10 10.08 16.45
N GLY A 34 1.17 10.45 16.49
CA GLY A 34 2.29 9.52 16.37
C GLY A 34 2.27 8.44 17.46
N LEU A 35 2.00 8.81 18.72
CA LEU A 35 1.86 7.84 19.83
C LEU A 35 0.66 6.90 19.64
N LEU A 36 -0.46 7.41 19.11
CA LEU A 36 -1.63 6.58 18.78
C LEU A 36 -1.28 5.58 17.67
N LEU A 37 -0.58 6.02 16.62
CA LEU A 37 -0.15 5.12 15.53
C LEU A 37 0.82 4.05 16.05
N LEU A 38 1.76 4.40 16.96
CA LEU A 38 2.62 3.40 17.64
C LEU A 38 1.81 2.40 18.47
N TYR A 39 0.81 2.88 19.19
CA TYR A 39 -0.09 2.00 19.95
C TYR A 39 -0.84 1.02 19.02
N LEU A 40 -1.35 1.51 17.89
CA LEU A 40 -2.02 0.66 16.90
C LEU A 40 -1.04 -0.37 16.30
N ALA A 41 0.19 0.05 15.99
CA ALA A 41 1.22 -0.84 15.47
C ALA A 41 1.59 -1.94 16.47
N PHE A 42 1.89 -1.60 17.73
CA PHE A 42 2.47 -2.54 18.69
C PHE A 42 1.42 -3.30 19.51
N ALA A 43 0.29 -2.68 19.84
CA ALA A 43 -0.74 -3.31 20.67
C ALA A 43 -1.87 -3.93 19.86
N ARG A 44 -2.04 -3.58 18.60
CA ARG A 44 -3.10 -4.05 17.73
C ARG A 44 -2.60 -4.77 16.47
N ASP A 45 -1.30 -4.91 16.31
CA ASP A 45 -0.63 -5.54 15.15
C ASP A 45 -1.04 -4.92 13.78
N PHE A 46 -1.29 -3.60 13.77
CA PHE A 46 -1.66 -2.86 12.56
C PHE A 46 -0.41 -2.55 11.74
N GLU A 47 -0.07 -3.44 10.81
CA GLU A 47 1.09 -3.29 9.90
C GLU A 47 2.34 -2.74 10.62
N PRO A 48 2.84 -3.43 11.66
CA PRO A 48 3.86 -2.88 12.55
C PRO A 48 5.17 -2.51 11.83
N LEU A 49 5.50 -3.20 10.73
CA LEU A 49 6.73 -2.95 9.97
C LEU A 49 6.72 -1.58 9.26
N LEU A 50 5.54 -1.09 8.90
CA LEU A 50 5.37 0.18 8.19
C LEU A 50 4.88 1.27 9.14
N LEU A 51 3.85 0.98 9.94
CA LEU A 51 3.21 1.99 10.76
C LEU A 51 4.12 2.50 11.88
N SER A 52 5.00 1.65 12.44
CA SER A 52 5.91 2.08 13.51
C SER A 52 6.95 3.13 13.05
N PRO A 53 7.69 2.96 11.93
CA PRO A 53 8.60 4.02 11.50
C PRO A 53 7.86 5.25 10.96
N ILE A 54 6.66 5.12 10.35
CA ILE A 54 5.81 6.29 10.00
C ILE A 54 5.48 7.09 11.26
N ALA A 55 4.98 6.41 12.29
CA ALA A 55 4.58 7.02 13.55
C ALA A 55 5.74 7.71 14.25
N PHE A 56 6.91 7.07 14.26
CA PHE A 56 8.10 7.64 14.86
C PHE A 56 8.60 8.85 14.05
N GLY A 57 8.59 8.77 12.71
CA GLY A 57 8.88 9.89 11.82
C GLY A 57 7.95 11.10 12.06
N CYS A 58 6.65 10.83 12.25
CA CYS A 58 5.67 11.84 12.63
C CYS A 58 6.03 12.54 13.95
N ILE A 59 6.43 11.78 14.98
CA ILE A 59 6.88 12.36 16.26
C ILE A 59 8.09 13.25 16.03
N LEU A 60 9.11 12.77 15.30
CA LEU A 60 10.32 13.51 15.02
C LEU A 60 10.08 14.79 14.22
N ALA A 61 9.20 14.74 13.22
CA ALA A 61 8.83 15.89 12.39
C ALA A 61 8.18 17.02 13.20
N ASN A 62 7.53 16.70 14.31
CA ASN A 62 6.81 17.64 15.15
C ASN A 62 7.58 18.07 16.41
N VAL A 63 8.88 17.78 16.48
CA VAL A 63 9.80 18.37 17.44
C VAL A 63 10.31 19.70 16.85
N PRO A 64 10.03 20.85 17.46
CA PRO A 64 10.51 22.13 16.95
C PRO A 64 12.04 22.20 16.91
N PHE A 65 12.58 22.91 15.94
CA PHE A 65 14.04 23.11 15.74
C PHE A 65 14.82 21.80 15.54
N ASN A 66 14.18 20.79 14.89
CA ASN A 66 14.76 19.46 14.67
C ASN A 66 15.95 19.44 13.67
N GLY A 67 16.18 20.51 12.91
CA GLY A 67 17.28 20.63 11.96
C GLY A 67 17.17 19.72 10.72
N PHE A 68 16.00 19.18 10.42
CA PHE A 68 15.84 18.21 9.32
C PHE A 68 15.88 18.84 7.92
N GLU A 69 15.79 20.18 7.84
CA GLU A 69 15.98 20.93 6.60
C GLU A 69 17.47 21.04 6.21
N GLU A 70 18.37 20.89 7.19
CA GLU A 70 19.80 20.90 6.94
C GLU A 70 20.29 19.60 6.30
N PRO A 71 21.39 19.64 5.53
CA PRO A 71 21.98 18.43 4.94
C PRO A 71 22.34 17.40 6.00
N GLY A 72 21.71 16.22 5.94
CA GLY A 72 21.90 15.15 6.90
C GLY A 72 21.11 13.89 6.52
N VAL A 73 21.10 12.91 7.40
CA VAL A 73 20.42 11.62 7.14
C VAL A 73 18.92 11.81 6.88
N MET A 74 18.24 12.68 7.64
CA MET A 74 16.80 12.88 7.49
C MET A 74 16.46 13.59 6.18
N SER A 75 17.23 14.61 5.78
CA SER A 75 17.04 15.25 4.48
C SER A 75 17.37 14.31 3.31
N ALA A 76 18.39 13.43 3.46
CA ALA A 76 18.73 12.41 2.46
C ALA A 76 17.59 11.39 2.30
N ILE A 77 16.94 10.95 3.40
CA ILE A 77 15.76 10.09 3.36
C ILE A 77 14.60 10.80 2.65
N GLY A 78 14.35 12.08 2.96
CA GLY A 78 13.35 12.88 2.26
C GLY A 78 13.61 13.00 0.76
N MET A 79 14.89 13.19 0.36
CA MET A 79 15.27 13.16 -1.06
C MET A 79 15.01 11.80 -1.71
N GLY A 80 15.24 10.68 -1.00
CA GLY A 80 14.95 9.34 -1.52
C GLY A 80 13.47 9.13 -1.83
N ILE A 81 12.57 9.77 -1.09
CA ILE A 81 11.14 9.79 -1.41
C ILE A 81 10.90 10.68 -2.64
N LYS A 82 11.42 11.90 -2.63
CA LYS A 82 11.25 12.88 -3.71
C LYS A 82 11.75 12.38 -5.07
N TYR A 83 12.84 11.62 -5.07
CA TYR A 83 13.39 10.99 -6.28
C TYR A 83 12.82 9.59 -6.56
N GLU A 84 11.81 9.15 -5.80
CA GLU A 84 11.10 7.89 -6.02
C GLU A 84 11.98 6.64 -5.97
N ILE A 85 13.05 6.67 -5.18
CA ILE A 85 14.01 5.56 -5.07
C ILE A 85 13.37 4.37 -4.34
N PHE A 86 12.63 4.63 -3.27
CA PHE A 86 12.16 3.58 -2.37
C PHE A 86 11.01 2.73 -2.93
N PRO A 87 9.95 3.28 -3.57
CA PRO A 87 8.84 2.47 -4.03
C PRO A 87 9.24 1.37 -5.03
N PRO A 88 10.06 1.62 -6.08
CA PRO A 88 10.53 0.56 -6.97
C PRO A 88 11.36 -0.51 -6.25
N LEU A 89 12.18 -0.14 -5.26
CA LEU A 89 12.97 -1.10 -4.48
C LEU A 89 12.08 -1.98 -3.58
N ILE A 90 11.00 -1.44 -3.02
CA ILE A 90 10.00 -2.26 -2.32
C ILE A 90 9.34 -3.23 -3.29
N PHE A 91 8.98 -2.77 -4.50
CA PHE A 91 8.40 -3.65 -5.52
C PHE A 91 9.35 -4.79 -5.94
N LEU A 92 10.67 -4.57 -5.92
CA LEU A 92 11.65 -5.64 -6.12
C LEU A 92 11.50 -6.74 -5.04
N GLY A 93 11.42 -6.34 -3.78
CA GLY A 93 11.22 -7.27 -2.66
C GLY A 93 9.86 -7.97 -2.73
N VAL A 94 8.79 -7.22 -3.00
CA VAL A 94 7.44 -7.76 -3.19
C VAL A 94 7.42 -8.79 -4.32
N GLY A 95 8.09 -8.49 -5.45
CA GLY A 95 8.22 -9.42 -6.57
C GLY A 95 8.90 -10.73 -6.21
N ALA A 96 9.99 -10.64 -5.42
CA ALA A 96 10.71 -11.82 -4.93
C ALA A 96 9.87 -12.66 -3.95
N MET A 97 8.94 -12.03 -3.22
CA MET A 97 8.01 -12.73 -2.32
C MET A 97 6.78 -13.30 -3.06
N THR A 98 6.45 -12.77 -4.23
CA THR A 98 5.20 -13.06 -4.93
C THR A 98 5.29 -14.32 -5.76
N ASP A 99 4.29 -15.21 -5.64
CA ASP A 99 4.08 -16.35 -6.52
C ASP A 99 2.99 -16.02 -7.55
N PHE A 100 3.38 -15.83 -8.82
CA PHE A 100 2.45 -15.62 -9.93
C PHE A 100 1.84 -16.92 -10.46
N GLY A 101 2.26 -18.09 -9.99
CA GLY A 101 1.74 -19.39 -10.40
C GLY A 101 0.22 -19.48 -10.40
N PRO A 102 -0.48 -19.09 -9.31
CA PRO A 102 -1.95 -19.10 -9.26
C PRO A 102 -2.62 -18.22 -10.33
N LEU A 103 -2.01 -17.08 -10.66
CA LEU A 103 -2.49 -16.19 -11.73
C LEU A 103 -2.26 -16.79 -13.12
N ILE A 104 -1.08 -17.35 -13.37
CA ILE A 104 -0.73 -18.00 -14.65
C ILE A 104 -1.60 -19.23 -14.87
N ALA A 105 -1.85 -20.01 -13.80
CA ALA A 105 -2.70 -21.20 -13.86
C ALA A 105 -4.18 -20.87 -14.20
N ARG A 106 -4.65 -19.70 -13.75
CA ARG A 106 -6.02 -19.23 -13.98
C ARG A 106 -6.03 -17.74 -14.39
N PRO A 107 -5.76 -17.41 -15.65
CA PRO A 107 -5.66 -16.02 -16.13
C PRO A 107 -6.95 -15.20 -15.95
N SER A 108 -8.11 -15.84 -15.85
CA SER A 108 -9.37 -15.17 -15.53
C SER A 108 -9.36 -14.44 -14.17
N SER A 109 -8.40 -14.74 -13.29
CA SER A 109 -8.16 -14.02 -12.05
C SER A 109 -7.78 -12.55 -12.28
N LEU A 110 -7.18 -12.20 -13.44
CA LEU A 110 -6.92 -10.83 -13.84
C LEU A 110 -8.18 -9.95 -13.83
N LEU A 111 -9.31 -10.52 -14.26
CA LEU A 111 -10.59 -9.80 -14.28
C LEU A 111 -11.03 -9.40 -12.86
N MET A 112 -10.77 -10.24 -11.84
CA MET A 112 -11.11 -9.93 -10.45
C MET A 112 -10.21 -8.84 -9.89
N GLY A 113 -8.90 -8.86 -10.21
CA GLY A 113 -7.98 -7.78 -9.87
C GLY A 113 -8.37 -6.46 -10.56
N ALA A 114 -8.75 -6.50 -11.83
CA ALA A 114 -9.24 -5.35 -12.56
C ALA A 114 -10.55 -4.80 -11.97
N ALA A 115 -11.49 -5.66 -11.59
CA ALA A 115 -12.74 -5.23 -10.96
C ALA A 115 -12.52 -4.54 -9.62
N ALA A 116 -11.56 -5.00 -8.82
CA ALA A 116 -11.23 -4.37 -7.56
C ALA A 116 -10.68 -2.93 -7.72
N GLN A 117 -10.12 -2.59 -8.90
CA GLN A 117 -9.71 -1.20 -9.19
C GLN A 117 -10.91 -0.24 -9.30
N PHE A 118 -12.14 -0.74 -9.29
CA PHE A 118 -13.32 0.12 -9.18
C PHE A 118 -13.26 1.01 -7.93
N GLY A 119 -12.67 0.54 -6.83
CA GLY A 119 -12.41 1.36 -5.65
C GLY A 119 -11.53 2.58 -5.93
N VAL A 120 -10.54 2.45 -6.82
CA VAL A 120 -9.67 3.56 -7.25
C VAL A 120 -10.50 4.66 -7.93
N PHE A 121 -11.39 4.28 -8.84
CA PHE A 121 -12.24 5.23 -9.55
C PHE A 121 -13.28 5.88 -8.62
N VAL A 122 -13.82 5.13 -7.66
CA VAL A 122 -14.74 5.69 -6.64
C VAL A 122 -14.05 6.76 -5.81
N ALA A 123 -12.81 6.52 -5.36
CA ALA A 123 -12.06 7.52 -4.60
C ALA A 123 -11.68 8.73 -5.46
N LEU A 124 -11.24 8.51 -6.71
CA LEU A 124 -10.91 9.59 -7.63
C LEU A 124 -12.11 10.51 -7.87
N LEU A 125 -13.26 9.94 -8.25
CA LEU A 125 -14.47 10.72 -8.48
C LEU A 125 -14.96 11.39 -7.20
N GLY A 126 -14.93 10.69 -6.08
CA GLY A 126 -15.27 11.25 -4.76
C GLY A 126 -14.37 12.42 -4.37
N ALA A 127 -13.07 12.34 -4.62
CA ALA A 127 -12.13 13.42 -4.36
C ALA A 127 -12.42 14.64 -5.26
N MET A 128 -12.68 14.44 -6.54
CA MET A 128 -13.08 15.53 -7.45
C MET A 128 -14.39 16.19 -6.98
N MET A 129 -15.38 15.42 -6.52
CA MET A 129 -16.63 15.96 -5.98
C MET A 129 -16.42 16.74 -4.68
N LEU A 130 -15.39 16.44 -3.89
CA LEU A 130 -15.02 17.17 -2.67
C LEU A 130 -14.18 18.42 -2.96
N GLY A 131 -13.84 18.71 -4.22
CA GLY A 131 -13.13 19.90 -4.66
C GLY A 131 -11.61 19.76 -4.78
N PHE A 132 -11.07 18.56 -4.68
CA PHE A 132 -9.66 18.31 -5.00
C PHE A 132 -9.41 18.47 -6.50
N ASN A 133 -8.24 18.99 -6.86
CA ASN A 133 -7.85 19.06 -8.26
C ASN A 133 -7.57 17.65 -8.86
N ALA A 134 -7.41 17.56 -10.17
CA ALA A 134 -7.29 16.28 -10.85
C ALA A 134 -6.07 15.45 -10.40
N GLN A 135 -4.94 16.11 -10.12
CA GLN A 135 -3.71 15.45 -9.66
C GLN A 135 -3.85 14.96 -8.20
N GLU A 136 -4.42 15.78 -7.33
CA GLU A 136 -4.76 15.40 -5.96
C GLU A 136 -5.76 14.23 -5.95
N ALA A 137 -6.84 14.34 -6.75
CA ALA A 137 -7.86 13.31 -6.85
C ALA A 137 -7.29 11.99 -7.39
N GLY A 138 -6.37 12.02 -8.35
CA GLY A 138 -5.65 10.83 -8.82
C GLY A 138 -4.81 10.20 -7.71
N SER A 139 -4.08 11.01 -6.96
CA SER A 139 -3.25 10.57 -5.81
C SER A 139 -4.09 9.99 -4.68
N ILE A 140 -5.26 10.54 -4.41
CA ILE A 140 -6.22 10.00 -3.43
C ILE A 140 -6.87 8.72 -3.97
N GLY A 141 -7.21 8.71 -5.25
CA GLY A 141 -7.85 7.60 -5.93
C GLY A 141 -7.12 6.28 -5.73
N ILE A 142 -5.80 6.29 -5.86
CA ILE A 142 -4.98 5.06 -5.82
C ILE A 142 -5.06 4.31 -4.47
N ILE A 143 -5.45 4.98 -3.38
CA ILE A 143 -5.69 4.36 -2.07
C ILE A 143 -6.70 3.20 -2.18
N GLY A 144 -7.68 3.34 -3.09
CA GLY A 144 -8.68 2.31 -3.34
C GLY A 144 -8.14 0.99 -3.87
N GLY A 145 -6.93 0.97 -4.41
CA GLY A 145 -6.20 -0.25 -4.80
C GLY A 145 -5.61 -1.01 -3.62
N ALA A 146 -5.52 -0.40 -2.44
CA ALA A 146 -4.89 -0.94 -1.23
C ALA A 146 -3.43 -1.35 -1.43
N ASP A 147 -2.66 -0.47 -2.09
CA ASP A 147 -1.24 -0.63 -2.38
C ASP A 147 -0.47 0.58 -1.84
N GLY A 148 0.17 0.41 -0.68
CA GLY A 148 0.89 1.48 0.00
C GLY A 148 2.04 2.06 -0.83
N PRO A 149 2.98 1.24 -1.32
CA PRO A 149 4.09 1.71 -2.14
C PRO A 149 3.66 2.44 -3.41
N THR A 150 2.64 1.94 -4.13
CA THR A 150 2.07 2.63 -5.31
C THR A 150 1.41 3.94 -4.93
N SER A 151 0.73 3.99 -3.77
CA SER A 151 0.11 5.22 -3.26
C SER A 151 1.16 6.30 -2.97
N ILE A 152 2.28 5.93 -2.35
CA ILE A 152 3.40 6.84 -2.12
C ILE A 152 4.02 7.29 -3.45
N TYR A 153 4.26 6.34 -4.37
CA TYR A 153 4.83 6.65 -5.68
C TYR A 153 4.00 7.68 -6.46
N LEU A 154 2.69 7.50 -6.49
CA LEU A 154 1.81 8.41 -7.21
C LEU A 154 1.69 9.76 -6.50
N ALA A 155 1.52 9.75 -5.17
CA ALA A 155 1.41 10.98 -4.37
C ALA A 155 2.69 11.81 -4.41
N SER A 156 3.88 11.20 -4.40
CA SER A 156 5.15 11.93 -4.51
C SER A 156 5.29 12.69 -5.83
N LYS A 157 4.68 12.19 -6.92
CA LYS A 157 4.66 12.83 -8.23
C LYS A 157 3.60 13.91 -8.38
N MET A 158 2.37 13.59 -7.99
CA MET A 158 1.19 14.36 -8.35
C MET A 158 0.70 15.29 -7.23
N ALA A 159 0.87 14.90 -5.96
CA ALA A 159 0.40 15.66 -4.80
C ALA A 159 1.35 15.48 -3.58
N PRO A 160 2.61 15.97 -3.65
CA PRO A 160 3.59 15.76 -2.58
C PRO A 160 3.13 16.29 -1.21
N HIS A 161 2.33 17.36 -1.19
CA HIS A 161 1.79 17.96 0.03
C HIS A 161 0.74 17.07 0.72
N LEU A 162 0.12 16.11 0.02
CA LEU A 162 -0.83 15.15 0.58
C LEU A 162 -0.19 13.78 0.91
N LEU A 163 1.11 13.63 0.66
CA LEU A 163 1.83 12.35 0.78
C LEU A 163 1.63 11.69 2.14
N GLY A 164 1.79 12.43 3.23
CA GLY A 164 1.64 11.91 4.60
C GLY A 164 0.22 11.39 4.86
N ALA A 165 -0.79 12.16 4.49
CA ALA A 165 -2.20 11.77 4.67
C ALA A 165 -2.57 10.53 3.83
N ILE A 166 -2.13 10.49 2.57
CA ILE A 166 -2.37 9.37 1.65
C ILE A 166 -1.67 8.10 2.15
N ALA A 167 -0.43 8.20 2.60
CA ALA A 167 0.30 7.05 3.09
C ALA A 167 -0.32 6.48 4.37
N VAL A 168 -0.66 7.32 5.36
CA VAL A 168 -1.34 6.87 6.58
C VAL A 168 -2.66 6.20 6.26
N ALA A 169 -3.47 6.80 5.37
CA ALA A 169 -4.73 6.20 4.93
C ALA A 169 -4.49 4.83 4.28
N ALA A 170 -3.59 4.73 3.28
CA ALA A 170 -3.32 3.49 2.55
C ALA A 170 -2.88 2.36 3.48
N TYR A 171 -1.91 2.60 4.36
CA TYR A 171 -1.40 1.57 5.26
C TYR A 171 -2.38 1.21 6.39
N THR A 172 -3.14 2.19 6.89
CA THR A 172 -4.20 1.91 7.88
C THR A 172 -5.26 0.99 7.28
N TYR A 173 -5.68 1.23 6.02
CA TYR A 173 -6.69 0.35 5.40
C TYR A 173 -6.13 -1.02 5.04
N MET A 174 -4.86 -1.13 4.66
CA MET A 174 -4.22 -2.44 4.53
C MET A 174 -4.28 -3.23 5.84
N ALA A 175 -3.99 -2.60 6.97
CA ALA A 175 -4.10 -3.23 8.28
C ALA A 175 -5.54 -3.61 8.66
N LEU A 176 -6.53 -2.83 8.21
CA LEU A 176 -7.96 -3.06 8.48
C LEU A 176 -8.62 -4.06 7.53
N VAL A 177 -7.91 -4.60 6.53
CA VAL A 177 -8.41 -5.64 5.61
C VAL A 177 -9.17 -6.77 6.32
N PRO A 178 -8.62 -7.40 7.41
CA PRO A 178 -9.30 -8.48 8.09
C PRO A 178 -10.60 -8.06 8.80
N LEU A 179 -10.76 -6.77 9.07
CA LEU A 179 -11.95 -6.23 9.74
C LEU A 179 -13.01 -5.77 8.73
N ILE A 180 -12.61 -5.11 7.64
CA ILE A 180 -13.51 -4.49 6.67
C ILE A 180 -14.04 -5.50 5.65
N GLN A 181 -13.20 -6.38 5.13
CA GLN A 181 -13.60 -7.31 4.07
C GLN A 181 -14.67 -8.33 4.49
N PRO A 182 -14.60 -9.03 5.64
CA PRO A 182 -15.55 -10.08 5.96
C PRO A 182 -17.01 -9.63 6.02
N PRO A 183 -17.37 -8.47 6.59
CA PRO A 183 -18.74 -7.93 6.50
C PRO A 183 -19.20 -7.71 5.06
N VAL A 184 -18.38 -7.09 4.22
CA VAL A 184 -18.69 -6.82 2.81
C VAL A 184 -18.90 -8.12 2.04
N MET A 185 -18.01 -9.09 2.22
CA MET A 185 -18.09 -10.41 1.60
C MET A 185 -19.39 -11.15 1.97
N LYS A 186 -19.72 -11.14 3.28
CA LYS A 186 -20.93 -11.80 3.79
C LYS A 186 -22.22 -11.13 3.31
N LEU A 187 -22.23 -9.80 3.24
CA LEU A 187 -23.38 -9.02 2.76
C LEU A 187 -23.68 -9.32 1.28
N LEU A 188 -22.64 -9.46 0.46
CA LEU A 188 -22.77 -9.62 -0.99
C LEU A 188 -22.92 -11.08 -1.44
N THR A 189 -22.64 -12.06 -0.58
CA THR A 189 -22.67 -13.48 -0.95
C THR A 189 -23.67 -14.27 -0.12
N SER A 190 -24.40 -15.18 -0.77
CA SER A 190 -25.25 -16.15 -0.08
C SER A 190 -24.40 -17.27 0.56
N LYS A 191 -24.99 -18.02 1.51
CA LYS A 191 -24.33 -19.17 2.13
C LYS A 191 -23.88 -20.20 1.07
N ARG A 192 -24.76 -20.52 0.11
CA ARG A 192 -24.48 -21.45 -0.99
C ARG A 192 -23.27 -20.99 -1.83
N GLU A 193 -23.17 -19.72 -2.14
CA GLU A 193 -22.04 -19.14 -2.90
C GLU A 193 -20.71 -19.26 -2.13
N ARG A 194 -20.73 -19.07 -0.81
CA ARG A 194 -19.53 -19.20 0.05
C ARG A 194 -19.05 -20.64 0.24
N GLU A 195 -19.95 -21.61 0.08
CA GLU A 195 -19.68 -23.05 0.23
C GLU A 195 -19.13 -23.70 -1.04
N VAL A 196 -19.03 -22.96 -2.15
CA VAL A 196 -18.45 -23.46 -3.40
C VAL A 196 -17.02 -23.90 -3.18
N VAL A 197 -16.73 -25.16 -3.48
CA VAL A 197 -15.37 -25.73 -3.42
C VAL A 197 -14.76 -25.62 -4.81
N MET A 198 -13.53 -25.11 -4.86
CA MET A 198 -12.80 -24.95 -6.12
C MET A 198 -11.90 -26.14 -6.37
N GLU A 199 -11.87 -26.58 -7.63
CA GLU A 199 -10.92 -27.60 -8.08
C GLU A 199 -9.50 -27.04 -8.11
N GLN A 200 -8.53 -27.91 -7.88
CA GLN A 200 -7.11 -27.56 -7.95
C GLN A 200 -6.77 -26.95 -9.31
N ALA A 201 -6.00 -25.88 -9.31
CA ALA A 201 -5.53 -25.27 -10.54
C ALA A 201 -4.49 -26.18 -11.24
N ARG A 202 -4.33 -26.00 -12.56
CA ARG A 202 -3.30 -26.73 -13.32
C ARG A 202 -1.89 -26.39 -12.78
N GLU A 203 -0.99 -27.30 -12.96
CA GLU A 203 0.42 -27.04 -12.73
C GLU A 203 0.97 -26.05 -13.76
N VAL A 204 1.84 -25.16 -13.30
CA VAL A 204 2.51 -24.14 -14.12
C VAL A 204 3.94 -24.57 -14.35
N THR A 205 4.35 -24.63 -15.62
CA THR A 205 5.70 -25.04 -16.00
C THR A 205 6.74 -23.96 -15.60
N LYS A 206 8.00 -24.38 -15.41
CA LYS A 206 9.11 -23.44 -15.13
C LYS A 206 9.25 -22.40 -16.25
N PHE A 207 9.05 -22.78 -17.50
CA PHE A 207 9.09 -21.86 -18.64
C PHE A 207 8.04 -20.75 -18.51
N GLU A 208 6.78 -21.10 -18.19
CA GLU A 208 5.70 -20.12 -18.00
C GLU A 208 6.01 -19.16 -16.85
N ARG A 209 6.56 -19.67 -15.73
CA ARG A 209 6.95 -18.84 -14.58
C ARG A 209 8.04 -17.83 -14.90
N ILE A 210 9.00 -18.17 -15.74
CA ILE A 210 10.08 -17.27 -16.19
C ILE A 210 9.60 -16.35 -17.31
N ALA A 211 8.81 -16.84 -18.26
CA ALA A 211 8.33 -16.07 -19.38
C ALA A 211 7.33 -14.97 -18.96
N PHE A 212 6.48 -15.27 -17.98
CA PHE A 212 5.42 -14.35 -17.53
C PHE A 212 5.96 -12.98 -17.09
N PRO A 213 6.93 -12.85 -16.16
CA PRO A 213 7.44 -11.55 -15.76
C PRO A 213 8.14 -10.80 -16.89
N ILE A 214 8.83 -11.48 -17.80
CA ILE A 214 9.51 -10.87 -18.96
C ILE A 214 8.46 -10.29 -19.91
N VAL A 215 7.51 -11.11 -20.36
CA VAL A 215 6.47 -10.70 -21.30
C VAL A 215 5.59 -9.58 -20.71
N SER A 216 5.20 -9.72 -19.45
CA SER A 216 4.40 -8.71 -18.75
C SER A 216 5.15 -7.37 -18.65
N THR A 217 6.44 -7.40 -18.34
CA THR A 217 7.27 -6.18 -18.28
C THR A 217 7.31 -5.49 -19.63
N ILE A 218 7.63 -6.21 -20.70
CA ILE A 218 7.72 -5.65 -22.04
C ILE A 218 6.38 -5.06 -22.47
N PHE A 219 5.32 -5.85 -22.38
CA PHE A 219 3.99 -5.45 -22.86
C PHE A 219 3.45 -4.23 -22.10
N ILE A 220 3.47 -4.27 -20.78
CA ILE A 220 2.87 -3.20 -19.96
C ILE A 220 3.75 -1.94 -20.00
N SER A 221 5.09 -2.06 -20.06
CA SER A 221 5.99 -0.91 -20.16
C SER A 221 5.89 -0.21 -21.51
N LEU A 222 5.63 -0.94 -22.59
CA LEU A 222 5.36 -0.34 -23.91
C LEU A 222 4.01 0.38 -23.92
N LEU A 223 3.03 -0.12 -23.17
CA LEU A 223 1.70 0.51 -23.08
C LEU A 223 1.71 1.73 -22.15
N LEU A 224 2.40 1.63 -21.02
CA LEU A 224 2.46 2.64 -19.96
C LEU A 224 3.91 2.85 -19.49
N PRO A 225 4.72 3.63 -20.23
CA PRO A 225 6.13 3.85 -19.89
C PRO A 225 6.37 4.47 -18.51
N SER A 226 5.39 5.23 -18.00
CA SER A 226 5.46 5.93 -16.71
C SER A 226 5.63 5.01 -15.51
N ILE A 227 5.22 3.73 -15.59
CA ILE A 227 5.34 2.74 -14.50
C ILE A 227 6.41 1.69 -14.74
N THR A 228 7.24 1.85 -15.78
CA THR A 228 8.29 0.87 -16.10
C THR A 228 9.19 0.58 -14.90
N ALA A 229 9.54 1.59 -14.12
CA ALA A 229 10.37 1.42 -12.92
C ALA A 229 9.68 0.54 -11.87
N LEU A 230 8.41 0.81 -11.55
CA LEU A 230 7.66 0.02 -10.56
C LEU A 230 7.46 -1.42 -11.01
N LEU A 231 6.86 -1.59 -12.19
CA LEU A 231 6.54 -2.91 -12.73
C LEU A 231 7.80 -3.72 -13.05
N GLY A 232 8.82 -3.07 -13.64
CA GLY A 232 10.08 -3.72 -13.96
C GLY A 232 10.78 -4.27 -12.73
N MET A 233 10.80 -3.52 -11.63
CA MET A 233 11.38 -3.98 -10.36
C MET A 233 10.55 -5.11 -9.73
N LEU A 234 9.21 -5.06 -9.77
CA LEU A 234 8.35 -6.17 -9.36
C LEU A 234 8.69 -7.45 -10.12
N MET A 235 8.75 -7.36 -11.43
CA MET A 235 8.98 -8.51 -12.30
C MET A 235 10.44 -9.01 -12.23
N LEU A 236 11.41 -8.12 -12.01
CA LEU A 236 12.80 -8.50 -11.75
C LEU A 236 12.93 -9.30 -10.45
N GLY A 237 12.27 -8.86 -9.37
CA GLY A 237 12.22 -9.61 -8.11
C GLY A 237 11.63 -11.01 -8.30
N ASN A 238 10.56 -11.11 -9.06
CA ASN A 238 9.96 -12.40 -9.38
C ASN A 238 10.88 -13.29 -10.23
N LEU A 239 11.61 -12.72 -11.19
CA LEU A 239 12.61 -13.45 -11.97
C LEU A 239 13.72 -14.02 -11.07
N PHE A 240 14.16 -13.28 -10.04
CA PHE A 240 15.15 -13.82 -9.09
C PHE A 240 14.64 -15.07 -8.41
N ARG A 241 13.37 -15.10 -8.05
CA ARG A 241 12.75 -16.26 -7.41
C ARG A 241 12.57 -17.44 -8.38
N GLU A 242 11.96 -17.18 -9.55
CA GLU A 242 11.52 -18.25 -10.45
C GLU A 242 12.65 -18.84 -11.31
N SER A 243 13.77 -18.15 -11.44
CA SER A 243 14.96 -18.63 -12.19
C SER A 243 15.58 -19.90 -11.57
N GLY A 244 15.59 -19.96 -10.22
CA GLY A 244 16.22 -21.03 -9.44
C GLY A 244 17.74 -21.03 -9.52
N VAL A 245 18.35 -19.94 -10.03
CA VAL A 245 19.82 -19.77 -10.12
C VAL A 245 20.29 -18.47 -9.46
N THR A 246 19.36 -17.66 -8.99
CA THR A 246 19.59 -16.38 -8.32
C THR A 246 19.02 -16.34 -6.90
N ASP A 247 18.98 -17.48 -6.21
CA ASP A 247 18.38 -17.62 -4.87
C ASP A 247 18.94 -16.61 -3.86
N ARG A 248 20.27 -16.34 -3.92
CA ARG A 248 20.91 -15.33 -3.04
C ARG A 248 20.36 -13.92 -3.27
N LEU A 249 20.05 -13.53 -4.53
CA LEU A 249 19.46 -12.23 -4.84
C LEU A 249 18.00 -12.20 -4.42
N SER A 250 17.27 -13.29 -4.64
CA SER A 250 15.89 -13.46 -4.18
C SER A 250 15.81 -13.34 -2.65
N ASP A 251 16.68 -14.04 -1.92
CA ASP A 251 16.72 -13.97 -0.46
C ASP A 251 17.04 -12.55 0.04
N THR A 252 18.04 -11.89 -0.55
CA THR A 252 18.39 -10.51 -0.20
C THR A 252 17.22 -9.56 -0.47
N ALA A 253 16.55 -9.70 -1.63
CA ALA A 253 15.46 -8.82 -2.02
C ALA A 253 14.24 -8.95 -1.08
N GLN A 254 13.85 -10.18 -0.75
CA GLN A 254 12.66 -10.45 0.06
C GLN A 254 12.86 -10.29 1.58
N ASN A 255 14.09 -10.15 2.06
CA ASN A 255 14.42 -10.03 3.48
C ASN A 255 15.17 -8.71 3.77
N ALA A 256 16.47 -8.67 3.52
CA ALA A 256 17.30 -7.54 3.93
C ALA A 256 16.95 -6.24 3.21
N LEU A 257 16.82 -6.28 1.88
CA LEU A 257 16.56 -5.08 1.09
C LEU A 257 15.18 -4.49 1.38
N ILE A 258 14.12 -5.31 1.30
CA ILE A 258 12.77 -4.82 1.52
C ILE A 258 12.60 -4.22 2.92
N ASN A 259 13.17 -4.85 3.96
CA ASN A 259 13.10 -4.36 5.33
C ASN A 259 13.86 -3.03 5.48
N THR A 260 15.07 -2.93 4.93
CA THR A 260 15.87 -1.69 4.97
C THR A 260 15.16 -0.54 4.27
N VAL A 261 14.67 -0.79 3.06
CA VAL A 261 13.95 0.22 2.26
C VAL A 261 12.64 0.63 2.92
N THR A 262 11.94 -0.33 3.54
CA THR A 262 10.71 -0.07 4.30
C THR A 262 10.96 0.88 5.47
N ILE A 263 12.05 0.71 6.21
CA ILE A 263 12.44 1.63 7.30
C ILE A 263 12.58 3.05 6.76
N PHE A 264 13.33 3.25 5.68
CA PHE A 264 13.59 4.58 5.14
C PHE A 264 12.35 5.21 4.51
N LEU A 265 11.58 4.45 3.71
CA LEU A 265 10.36 4.94 3.11
C LEU A 265 9.34 5.35 4.17
N ALA A 266 9.09 4.48 5.14
CA ALA A 266 8.11 4.70 6.17
C ALA A 266 8.52 5.86 7.12
N LEU A 267 9.79 5.89 7.55
CA LEU A 267 10.31 7.01 8.35
C LEU A 267 10.18 8.32 7.59
N GLY A 268 10.67 8.37 6.35
CA GLY A 268 10.61 9.56 5.51
C GLY A 268 9.18 10.03 5.23
N THR A 269 8.23 9.10 5.06
CA THR A 269 6.81 9.43 4.97
C THR A 269 6.30 10.06 6.26
N GLY A 270 6.68 9.54 7.42
CA GLY A 270 6.36 10.14 8.72
C GLY A 270 6.91 11.55 8.86
N LEU A 271 8.10 11.82 8.31
CA LEU A 271 8.70 13.17 8.33
C LEU A 271 7.88 14.22 7.54
N THR A 272 7.01 13.81 6.61
CA THR A 272 6.10 14.74 5.91
C THR A 272 4.85 15.10 6.72
N MET A 273 4.61 14.47 7.88
CA MET A 273 3.42 14.65 8.71
C MET A 273 3.62 15.76 9.75
N SER A 274 3.87 16.98 9.28
CA SER A 274 3.88 18.17 10.17
C SER A 274 2.46 18.57 10.58
N ALA A 275 2.32 19.33 11.68
CA ALA A 275 1.03 19.87 12.11
C ALA A 275 0.34 20.69 11.02
N GLU A 276 1.12 21.47 10.28
CA GLU A 276 0.64 22.34 9.21
C GLU A 276 0.12 21.57 7.99
N SER A 277 0.75 20.45 7.65
CA SER A 277 0.38 19.64 6.49
C SER A 277 -0.68 18.58 6.80
N PHE A 278 -0.77 18.11 8.04
CA PHE A 278 -1.62 16.98 8.39
C PHE A 278 -2.92 17.37 9.11
N LEU A 279 -2.89 18.42 9.96
CA LEU A 279 -4.08 18.87 10.70
C LEU A 279 -4.97 19.78 9.85
N VAL A 280 -5.28 19.34 8.64
CA VAL A 280 -6.12 20.04 7.67
C VAL A 280 -7.37 19.21 7.35
N LYS A 281 -8.41 19.89 6.87
CA LYS A 281 -9.69 19.26 6.52
C LYS A 281 -9.51 18.16 5.46
N GLU A 282 -8.60 18.37 4.55
CA GLU A 282 -8.24 17.47 3.46
C GLU A 282 -7.82 16.09 3.97
N THR A 283 -7.07 16.02 5.06
CA THR A 283 -6.66 14.74 5.67
C THR A 283 -7.85 13.89 6.11
N LEU A 284 -8.86 14.50 6.74
CA LEU A 284 -10.07 13.77 7.15
C LEU A 284 -10.88 13.30 5.93
N MET A 285 -10.93 14.12 4.88
CA MET A 285 -11.59 13.75 3.62
C MET A 285 -10.87 12.55 2.96
N ILE A 286 -9.53 12.57 2.91
CA ILE A 286 -8.71 11.48 2.36
C ILE A 286 -8.95 10.18 3.14
N ILE A 287 -8.96 10.25 4.48
CA ILE A 287 -9.24 9.11 5.34
C ILE A 287 -10.66 8.57 5.06
N GLY A 288 -11.67 9.42 5.01
CA GLY A 288 -13.04 8.99 4.71
C GLY A 288 -13.20 8.35 3.33
N LEU A 289 -12.62 8.98 2.30
CA LEU A 289 -12.64 8.47 0.93
C LEU A 289 -11.92 7.13 0.78
N GLY A 290 -10.78 6.98 1.43
CA GLY A 290 -10.01 5.72 1.39
C GLY A 290 -10.81 4.53 1.93
N LEU A 291 -11.55 4.72 3.04
CA LEU A 291 -12.43 3.68 3.58
C LEU A 291 -13.54 3.30 2.58
N VAL A 292 -14.23 4.30 2.03
CA VAL A 292 -15.28 4.09 1.03
C VAL A 292 -14.72 3.35 -0.18
N ALA A 293 -13.59 3.82 -0.71
CA ALA A 293 -12.92 3.21 -1.86
C ALA A 293 -12.58 1.73 -1.62
N PHE A 294 -12.04 1.42 -0.45
CA PHE A 294 -11.67 0.05 -0.10
C PHE A 294 -12.88 -0.88 0.00
N ILE A 295 -14.01 -0.40 0.56
CA ILE A 295 -15.28 -1.13 0.59
C ILE A 295 -15.78 -1.41 -0.84
N PHE A 296 -15.77 -0.39 -1.71
CA PHE A 296 -16.22 -0.54 -3.10
C PHE A 296 -15.31 -1.42 -3.94
N GLY A 297 -13.98 -1.34 -3.77
CA GLY A 297 -13.02 -2.23 -4.43
C GLY A 297 -13.26 -3.70 -4.04
N THR A 298 -13.40 -3.97 -2.75
CA THR A 298 -13.75 -5.30 -2.23
C THR A 298 -15.09 -5.78 -2.79
N ALA A 299 -16.11 -4.91 -2.79
CA ALA A 299 -17.45 -5.22 -3.28
C ALA A 299 -17.43 -5.56 -4.78
N ALA A 300 -16.76 -4.78 -5.59
CA ALA A 300 -16.67 -4.99 -7.04
C ALA A 300 -15.97 -6.32 -7.37
N GLY A 301 -14.87 -6.64 -6.67
CA GLY A 301 -14.21 -7.94 -6.82
C GLY A 301 -15.13 -9.11 -6.48
N VAL A 302 -15.86 -9.04 -5.37
CA VAL A 302 -16.81 -10.07 -4.95
C VAL A 302 -17.98 -10.20 -5.94
N VAL A 303 -18.52 -9.07 -6.42
CA VAL A 303 -19.62 -9.06 -7.40
C VAL A 303 -19.17 -9.71 -8.70
N LEU A 304 -18.00 -9.37 -9.21
CA LEU A 304 -17.46 -10.06 -10.39
C LEU A 304 -17.23 -11.54 -10.10
N GLY A 305 -16.72 -11.90 -8.93
CA GLY A 305 -16.62 -13.31 -8.50
C GLY A 305 -17.96 -14.03 -8.54
N LYS A 306 -19.07 -13.38 -8.17
CA LYS A 306 -20.44 -13.95 -8.30
C LYS A 306 -20.84 -14.16 -9.75
N VAL A 307 -20.57 -13.19 -10.62
CA VAL A 307 -20.82 -13.32 -12.05
C VAL A 307 -20.06 -14.51 -12.61
N MET A 308 -18.77 -14.61 -12.30
CA MET A 308 -17.92 -15.72 -12.73
C MET A 308 -18.36 -17.07 -12.14
N CYS A 309 -18.82 -17.11 -10.89
CA CYS A 309 -19.38 -18.31 -10.25
C CYS A 309 -20.56 -18.85 -11.05
N ARG A 310 -21.50 -17.98 -11.43
CA ARG A 310 -22.67 -18.37 -12.23
C ARG A 310 -22.29 -18.75 -13.65
N ALA A 311 -21.43 -17.97 -14.30
CA ALA A 311 -20.98 -18.22 -15.67
C ALA A 311 -20.21 -19.54 -15.82
N THR A 312 -19.49 -19.97 -14.77
CA THR A 312 -18.73 -21.23 -14.76
C THR A 312 -19.51 -22.44 -14.20
N GLY A 313 -20.79 -22.27 -13.90
CA GLY A 313 -21.60 -23.38 -13.32
C GLY A 313 -21.13 -23.76 -11.91
N TRP A 314 -20.89 -22.78 -11.05
CA TRP A 314 -20.49 -22.92 -9.63
C TRP A 314 -19.09 -23.53 -9.41
N LYS A 315 -18.17 -23.30 -10.35
CA LYS A 315 -16.76 -23.75 -10.23
C LYS A 315 -15.83 -22.73 -9.57
N ILE A 316 -16.25 -21.47 -9.47
CA ILE A 316 -15.46 -20.38 -8.88
C ILE A 316 -16.19 -19.88 -7.64
N ASN A 317 -15.48 -19.83 -6.49
CA ASN A 317 -16.04 -19.27 -5.27
C ASN A 317 -15.95 -17.73 -5.30
N PRO A 318 -17.07 -17.00 -5.16
CA PRO A 318 -17.07 -15.54 -5.20
C PRO A 318 -16.16 -14.86 -4.17
N LEU A 319 -15.89 -15.52 -3.04
CA LEU A 319 -15.05 -14.97 -1.98
C LEU A 319 -13.65 -14.62 -2.46
N ILE A 320 -13.10 -15.34 -3.46
CA ILE A 320 -11.75 -15.03 -3.95
C ILE A 320 -11.68 -13.67 -4.66
N GLY A 321 -12.81 -13.15 -5.12
CA GLY A 321 -12.87 -11.80 -5.72
C GLY A 321 -12.54 -10.67 -4.74
N SER A 322 -12.78 -10.85 -3.43
CA SER A 322 -12.37 -9.88 -2.42
C SER A 322 -10.86 -9.70 -2.35
N ALA A 323 -10.10 -10.72 -2.77
CA ALA A 323 -8.65 -10.66 -2.81
C ALA A 323 -8.10 -9.87 -4.01
N GLY A 324 -8.95 -9.38 -4.93
CA GLY A 324 -8.54 -8.55 -6.05
C GLY A 324 -7.93 -7.20 -5.68
N VAL A 325 -8.02 -6.77 -4.43
CA VAL A 325 -7.26 -5.62 -3.89
C VAL A 325 -5.79 -6.02 -3.68
N SER A 326 -4.89 -5.04 -3.76
CA SER A 326 -3.43 -5.25 -3.78
C SER A 326 -2.81 -5.60 -2.42
N ALA A 327 -3.60 -5.78 -1.36
CA ALA A 327 -3.12 -6.14 -0.02
C ALA A 327 -2.66 -7.61 0.05
N VAL A 328 -1.46 -7.89 -0.45
CA VAL A 328 -0.87 -9.24 -0.55
C VAL A 328 -0.05 -9.55 0.72
N PRO A 329 -0.18 -10.73 1.33
CA PRO A 329 -1.17 -11.80 1.07
C PRO A 329 -2.42 -11.69 1.95
N MET A 330 -2.66 -10.56 2.62
CA MET A 330 -3.70 -10.42 3.66
C MET A 330 -5.11 -10.64 3.12
N ALA A 331 -5.45 -10.05 1.98
CA ALA A 331 -6.78 -10.19 1.39
C ALA A 331 -7.07 -11.65 0.98
N ALA A 332 -6.07 -12.37 0.49
CA ALA A 332 -6.19 -13.80 0.19
C ALA A 332 -6.42 -14.65 1.46
N ARG A 333 -5.74 -14.32 2.55
CA ARG A 333 -5.95 -14.96 3.87
C ARG A 333 -7.35 -14.71 4.41
N VAL A 334 -7.88 -13.51 4.23
CA VAL A 334 -9.27 -13.19 4.64
C VAL A 334 -10.27 -14.01 3.85
N SER A 335 -10.09 -14.15 2.52
CA SER A 335 -10.93 -15.03 1.70
C SER A 335 -10.91 -16.47 2.21
N GLN A 336 -9.73 -16.99 2.57
CA GLN A 336 -9.55 -18.31 3.18
C GLN A 336 -10.34 -18.45 4.50
N ILE A 337 -10.17 -17.47 5.42
CA ILE A 337 -10.82 -17.51 6.74
C ILE A 337 -12.35 -17.52 6.61
N VAL A 338 -12.90 -16.69 5.72
CA VAL A 338 -14.35 -16.64 5.47
C VAL A 338 -14.84 -17.92 4.80
N GLY A 339 -14.06 -18.49 3.88
CA GLY A 339 -14.39 -19.76 3.20
C GLY A 339 -14.43 -20.95 4.15
N ILE A 340 -13.42 -21.11 5.01
CA ILE A 340 -13.39 -22.18 6.03
C ILE A 340 -14.54 -22.03 7.03
N LYS A 341 -14.86 -20.80 7.46
CA LYS A 341 -16.00 -20.55 8.36
C LYS A 341 -17.35 -20.87 7.71
N ALA A 342 -17.48 -20.76 6.39
CA ALA A 342 -18.70 -21.12 5.68
C ALA A 342 -18.82 -22.63 5.49
N LYS A 343 -17.73 -23.30 5.15
CA LYS A 343 -17.63 -24.74 4.93
C LYS A 343 -16.28 -25.26 5.39
N PRO A 344 -16.20 -26.09 6.46
CA PRO A 344 -14.95 -26.72 6.86
C PRO A 344 -14.31 -27.49 5.69
N GLY A 345 -12.99 -27.34 5.54
CA GLY A 345 -12.24 -27.95 4.43
C GLY A 345 -12.28 -27.20 3.09
N ASN A 346 -12.93 -26.02 3.03
CA ASN A 346 -12.92 -25.19 1.84
C ASN A 346 -11.66 -24.30 1.80
N TYR A 347 -10.61 -24.79 1.15
CA TYR A 347 -9.31 -24.13 1.06
C TYR A 347 -9.27 -23.20 -0.15
N LEU A 348 -9.41 -21.89 0.10
CA LEU A 348 -9.45 -20.86 -0.95
C LEU A 348 -8.14 -20.10 -1.13
N LEU A 349 -7.15 -20.25 -0.23
CA LEU A 349 -5.95 -19.40 -0.21
C LEU A 349 -5.24 -19.36 -1.57
N MET A 350 -4.89 -20.53 -2.11
CA MET A 350 -4.17 -20.62 -3.39
C MET A 350 -4.99 -20.05 -4.55
N HIS A 351 -6.31 -20.21 -4.52
CA HIS A 351 -7.20 -19.63 -5.53
C HIS A 351 -7.34 -18.11 -5.39
N ALA A 352 -7.33 -17.60 -4.16
CA ALA A 352 -7.41 -16.16 -3.85
C ALA A 352 -6.08 -15.43 -4.14
N MET A 353 -4.94 -16.13 -4.12
CA MET A 353 -3.65 -15.54 -4.50
C MET A 353 -3.64 -15.06 -5.96
N GLY A 354 -4.31 -15.74 -6.88
CA GLY A 354 -4.42 -15.30 -8.27
C GLY A 354 -5.00 -13.89 -8.41
N PRO A 355 -6.24 -13.63 -7.97
CA PRO A 355 -6.81 -12.28 -7.94
C PRO A 355 -5.97 -11.28 -7.11
N ASN A 356 -5.36 -11.71 -6.01
CA ASN A 356 -4.58 -10.84 -5.13
C ASN A 356 -3.35 -10.27 -5.84
N VAL A 357 -2.62 -11.13 -6.53
CA VAL A 357 -1.46 -10.73 -7.33
C VAL A 357 -1.88 -9.92 -8.57
N ALA A 358 -3.02 -10.28 -9.17
CA ALA A 358 -3.62 -9.49 -10.25
C ALA A 358 -3.95 -8.06 -9.80
N GLY A 359 -4.34 -7.88 -8.53
CA GLY A 359 -4.55 -6.58 -7.90
C GLY A 359 -3.31 -5.70 -7.91
N VAL A 360 -2.13 -6.24 -7.60
CA VAL A 360 -0.86 -5.49 -7.62
C VAL A 360 -0.57 -4.94 -9.02
N ILE A 361 -0.67 -5.81 -10.03
CA ILE A 361 -0.50 -5.38 -11.43
C ILE A 361 -1.57 -4.33 -11.79
N GLY A 362 -2.83 -4.58 -11.39
CA GLY A 362 -3.96 -3.69 -11.65
C GLY A 362 -3.75 -2.29 -11.04
N THR A 363 -3.29 -2.20 -9.80
CA THR A 363 -3.02 -0.93 -9.13
C THR A 363 -1.84 -0.20 -9.77
N ALA A 364 -0.77 -0.91 -10.15
CA ALA A 364 0.34 -0.31 -10.89
C ALA A 364 -0.11 0.25 -12.25
N VAL A 365 -0.93 -0.52 -13.00
CA VAL A 365 -1.51 -0.06 -14.27
C VAL A 365 -2.44 1.14 -14.08
N ALA A 366 -3.27 1.15 -13.03
CA ALA A 366 -4.13 2.28 -12.70
C ALA A 366 -3.29 3.54 -12.39
N ALA A 367 -2.21 3.40 -11.62
CA ALA A 367 -1.28 4.50 -11.36
C ALA A 367 -0.63 5.03 -12.65
N GLY A 368 -0.20 4.13 -13.54
CA GLY A 368 0.35 4.50 -14.85
C GLY A 368 -0.64 5.24 -15.73
N ALA A 369 -1.89 4.79 -15.75
CA ALA A 369 -2.96 5.47 -16.48
C ALA A 369 -3.23 6.88 -15.91
N MET A 370 -3.26 7.02 -14.57
CA MET A 370 -3.42 8.33 -13.92
C MET A 370 -2.28 9.27 -14.25
N LEU A 371 -1.02 8.79 -14.20
CA LEU A 371 0.14 9.60 -14.60
C LEU A 371 0.05 10.05 -16.07
N ALA A 372 -0.35 9.17 -16.96
CA ALA A 372 -0.47 9.49 -18.39
C ALA A 372 -1.62 10.45 -18.70
N MET A 373 -2.69 10.46 -17.90
CA MET A 373 -3.89 11.25 -18.15
C MET A 373 -3.91 12.58 -17.39
N LEU A 374 -3.24 12.68 -16.25
CA LEU A 374 -3.38 13.80 -15.32
C LEU A 374 -2.09 14.62 -15.14
N MET A 375 -0.96 14.13 -15.65
CA MET A 375 0.29 14.89 -15.76
C MET A 375 0.57 15.30 -17.21
#